data_f628a64c1985ebc1efc8b59847998191
#
_entry.id   f628a64c1985ebc1efc8b59847998191
#
_cell.length_a   1.000
_cell.length_b   1.000
_cell.length_c   1.000
_cell.angle_alpha   90.00
_cell.angle_beta   90.00
_cell.angle_gamma   90.00
#
_symmetry.space_group_name_H-M   'P 1'
#
loop_
_entity.id
_entity.type
_entity.pdbx_description
1 polymer ?
#
loop_
_entity_poly.entity_id
_entity_poly.type
_entity_poly.pdbx_seq_one_letter_code
_entity_poly.pdbx_strand_id
1 'polypeptide(L)'
;VNVDGLDISPLKDAAEAEQAARWIYQEWAHLEAPAVWEENQADIARSLEPAVGVPKFFACRVDGAMAGIASVVAHDLPTCPDLGPWLANVLVLPPWRRRGIGSALVRHVMDYARTLAPTLYLYTFDQTDLYRHLGWEVVREDSYTGRAITIMRCPAASPG
;
A
#
# COMPACT_ATOMS: atom_id res chain seq x y z
N VAL A 1 7.11 8.82 9.64
CA VAL A 1 6.68 10.17 9.99
C VAL A 1 5.57 10.08 11.02
N ASN A 2 5.88 10.52 12.21
CA ASN A 2 4.87 10.66 13.25
C ASN A 2 4.01 11.88 12.95
N VAL A 3 2.77 11.63 12.61
CA VAL A 3 1.70 12.59 12.80
C VAL A 3 1.30 12.41 14.27
N ASP A 4 1.10 13.49 14.99
CA ASP A 4 0.88 13.48 16.44
C ASP A 4 0.04 12.30 16.94
N GLY A 5 0.67 11.43 17.74
CA GLY A 5 0.01 10.26 18.33
C GLY A 5 -0.11 9.04 17.42
N LEU A 6 0.40 9.09 16.19
CA LEU A 6 0.37 7.95 15.27
C LEU A 6 1.67 7.17 15.34
N ASP A 7 1.55 5.85 15.42
CA ASP A 7 2.67 4.93 15.33
C ASP A 7 2.55 4.15 14.02
N ILE A 8 3.48 4.36 13.10
CA ILE A 8 3.52 3.63 11.83
C ILE A 8 4.80 2.81 11.78
N SER A 9 4.65 1.50 11.68
CA SER A 9 5.77 0.56 11.64
C SER A 9 5.33 -0.74 10.98
N PRO A 10 6.28 -1.63 10.62
CA PRO A 10 5.91 -2.91 10.02
C PRO A 10 4.99 -3.73 10.90
N LEU A 11 4.21 -4.61 10.27
CA LEU A 11 3.44 -5.62 11.00
C LEU A 11 4.40 -6.41 11.90
N LYS A 12 4.01 -6.62 13.15
CA LYS A 12 4.93 -7.17 14.15
C LYS A 12 4.80 -8.66 14.39
N ASP A 13 3.63 -9.27 14.07
CA ASP A 13 3.37 -10.67 14.38
C ASP A 13 2.26 -11.27 13.49
N ALA A 14 2.06 -12.58 13.66
CA ALA A 14 1.05 -13.30 12.90
C ALA A 14 -0.37 -12.82 13.16
N ALA A 15 -0.67 -12.33 14.35
CA ALA A 15 -2.00 -11.82 14.67
C ALA A 15 -2.32 -10.56 13.88
N GLU A 16 -1.37 -9.64 13.79
CA GLU A 16 -1.52 -8.44 12.95
C GLU A 16 -1.61 -8.80 11.47
N ALA A 17 -0.80 -9.74 11.02
CA ALA A 17 -0.83 -10.21 9.63
C ALA A 17 -2.19 -10.82 9.27
N GLU A 18 -2.75 -11.63 10.14
CA GLU A 18 -4.07 -12.24 9.94
C GLU A 18 -5.17 -11.18 9.89
N GLN A 19 -5.10 -10.18 10.76
CA GLN A 19 -6.07 -9.09 10.78
C GLN A 19 -5.97 -8.25 9.50
N ALA A 20 -4.77 -7.94 9.04
CA ALA A 20 -4.55 -7.21 7.80
C ALA A 20 -5.10 -7.99 6.60
N ALA A 21 -4.83 -9.29 6.54
CA ALA A 21 -5.34 -10.16 5.48
C ALA A 21 -6.87 -10.14 5.43
N ARG A 22 -7.51 -10.19 6.59
CA ARG A 22 -8.97 -10.18 6.69
C ARG A 22 -9.55 -8.87 6.17
N TRP A 23 -8.96 -7.72 6.55
CA TRP A 23 -9.41 -6.42 6.09
C TRP A 23 -9.26 -6.26 4.57
N ILE A 24 -8.12 -6.69 4.03
CA ILE A 24 -7.87 -6.63 2.58
C ILE A 24 -8.88 -7.49 1.83
N TYR A 25 -9.16 -8.70 2.32
CA TYR A 25 -10.14 -9.58 1.71
C TYR A 25 -11.53 -8.94 1.70
N GLN A 26 -11.96 -8.39 2.83
CA GLN A 26 -13.28 -7.75 2.95
C GLN A 26 -13.43 -6.56 2.00
N GLU A 27 -12.35 -5.82 1.79
CA GLU A 27 -12.40 -4.61 0.96
C GLU A 27 -12.35 -4.91 -0.53
N TRP A 28 -11.50 -5.83 -0.96
CA TRP A 28 -11.16 -5.98 -2.38
C TRP A 28 -11.41 -7.36 -2.99
N ALA A 29 -11.77 -8.39 -2.24
CA ALA A 29 -11.88 -9.73 -2.77
C ALA A 29 -12.88 -9.84 -3.94
N HIS A 30 -13.93 -9.04 -3.92
CA HIS A 30 -14.94 -9.02 -4.99
C HIS A 30 -14.44 -8.38 -6.28
N LEU A 31 -13.30 -7.69 -6.24
CA LEU A 31 -12.69 -7.03 -7.40
C LEU A 31 -11.53 -7.82 -7.96
N GLU A 32 -11.10 -8.90 -7.30
CA GLU A 32 -9.87 -9.61 -7.62
C GLU A 32 -10.14 -11.09 -7.92
N ALA A 33 -9.29 -11.68 -8.77
CA ALA A 33 -9.30 -13.11 -9.00
C ALA A 33 -8.78 -13.87 -7.76
N PRO A 34 -9.24 -15.13 -7.53
CA PRO A 34 -8.75 -15.90 -6.37
C PRO A 34 -7.24 -16.06 -6.30
N ALA A 35 -6.55 -16.16 -7.43
CA ALA A 35 -5.09 -16.28 -7.46
C ALA A 35 -4.40 -15.04 -6.91
N VAL A 36 -4.95 -13.85 -7.14
CA VAL A 36 -4.42 -12.59 -6.61
C VAL A 36 -4.54 -12.58 -5.09
N TRP A 37 -5.64 -13.08 -4.56
CA TRP A 37 -5.84 -13.18 -3.12
C TRP A 37 -4.82 -14.12 -2.47
N GLU A 38 -4.56 -15.28 -3.08
CA GLU A 38 -3.57 -16.22 -2.57
C GLU A 38 -2.16 -15.63 -2.55
N GLU A 39 -1.79 -14.92 -3.62
CA GLU A 39 -0.51 -14.22 -3.70
C GLU A 39 -0.39 -13.14 -2.61
N ASN A 40 -1.46 -12.41 -2.39
CA ASN A 40 -1.52 -11.37 -1.37
C ASN A 40 -1.30 -11.96 0.03
N GLN A 41 -1.93 -13.09 0.35
CA GLN A 41 -1.71 -13.77 1.63
C GLN A 41 -0.25 -14.20 1.80
N ALA A 42 0.37 -14.73 0.76
CA ALA A 42 1.77 -15.13 0.79
C ALA A 42 2.68 -13.92 1.03
N ASP A 43 2.39 -12.80 0.40
CA ASP A 43 3.14 -11.55 0.59
C ASP A 43 3.04 -11.05 2.02
N ILE A 44 1.85 -11.08 2.61
CA ILE A 44 1.66 -10.66 4.01
C ILE A 44 2.52 -11.51 4.94
N ALA A 45 2.50 -12.83 4.76
CA ALA A 45 3.30 -13.74 5.58
C ALA A 45 4.80 -13.47 5.42
N ARG A 46 5.28 -13.28 4.19
CA ARG A 46 6.69 -12.98 3.92
C ARG A 46 7.13 -11.65 4.53
N SER A 47 6.23 -10.68 4.59
CA SER A 47 6.57 -9.36 5.11
C SER A 47 6.94 -9.37 6.58
N LEU A 48 6.58 -10.42 7.33
CA LEU A 48 6.95 -10.55 8.74
C LEU A 48 8.42 -10.90 8.94
N GLU A 49 9.10 -11.38 7.91
CA GLU A 49 10.52 -11.75 7.99
C GLU A 49 11.39 -10.48 7.98
N PRO A 50 12.19 -10.23 9.03
CA PRO A 50 12.98 -9.00 9.12
C PRO A 50 13.94 -8.78 7.95
N ALA A 51 14.46 -9.87 7.35
CA ALA A 51 15.40 -9.79 6.25
C ALA A 51 14.73 -9.44 4.91
N VAL A 52 13.40 -9.51 4.82
CA VAL A 52 12.66 -9.22 3.58
C VAL A 52 12.35 -7.74 3.50
N GLY A 53 12.83 -7.08 2.44
CA GLY A 53 12.56 -5.67 2.19
C GLY A 53 11.25 -5.44 1.45
N VAL A 54 10.95 -6.29 0.47
CA VAL A 54 9.70 -6.27 -0.32
C VAL A 54 9.26 -7.73 -0.50
N PRO A 55 8.03 -8.07 -0.19
CA PRO A 55 6.95 -7.20 0.30
C PRO A 55 7.14 -6.75 1.74
N LYS A 56 6.60 -5.58 2.07
CA LYS A 56 6.60 -5.08 3.43
C LYS A 56 5.25 -4.41 3.69
N PHE A 57 4.57 -4.85 4.75
CA PHE A 57 3.29 -4.29 5.17
C PHE A 57 3.50 -3.48 6.44
N PHE A 58 2.90 -2.30 6.47
CA PHE A 58 2.98 -1.36 7.59
C PHE A 58 1.59 -1.17 8.20
N ALA A 59 1.56 -0.96 9.49
CA ALA A 59 0.34 -0.63 10.22
C ALA A 59 0.47 0.74 10.87
N CYS A 60 -0.62 1.49 10.84
CA CYS A 60 -0.78 2.66 11.70
C CYS A 60 -1.53 2.21 12.94
N ARG A 61 -0.97 2.44 14.11
CA ARG A 61 -1.59 2.10 15.40
C ARG A 61 -1.91 3.37 16.17
N VAL A 62 -3.09 3.37 16.75
CA VAL A 62 -3.53 4.44 17.65
C VAL A 62 -3.81 3.77 18.97
N ASP A 63 -3.09 4.16 20.02
CA ASP A 63 -3.18 3.55 21.35
C ASP A 63 -3.03 2.01 21.31
N GLY A 64 -2.13 1.54 20.44
CA GLY A 64 -1.84 0.11 20.30
C GLY A 64 -2.76 -0.68 19.38
N ALA A 65 -3.86 -0.10 18.93
CA ALA A 65 -4.80 -0.77 18.02
C ALA A 65 -4.54 -0.37 16.58
N MET A 66 -4.58 -1.34 15.65
CA MET A 66 -4.40 -1.04 14.23
C MET A 66 -5.61 -0.25 13.70
N ALA A 67 -5.32 0.91 13.11
CA ALA A 67 -6.32 1.80 12.52
C ALA A 67 -6.27 1.80 11.00
N GLY A 68 -5.14 1.39 10.43
CA GLY A 68 -4.96 1.34 8.98
C GLY A 68 -3.69 0.59 8.60
N ILE A 69 -3.58 0.28 7.32
CA ILE A 69 -2.43 -0.44 6.74
C ILE A 69 -2.07 0.15 5.38
N ALA A 70 -0.83 -0.10 4.97
CA ALA A 70 -0.36 0.12 3.60
C ALA A 70 0.82 -0.79 3.35
N SER A 71 1.13 -1.06 2.09
CA SER A 71 2.23 -1.97 1.76
C SER A 71 3.03 -1.51 0.56
N VAL A 72 4.24 -2.05 0.44
CA VAL A 72 5.00 -2.08 -0.80
C VAL A 72 5.14 -3.54 -1.21
N VAL A 73 4.76 -3.84 -2.45
CA VAL A 73 4.81 -5.20 -3.01
C VAL A 73 5.52 -5.16 -4.36
N ALA A 74 6.10 -6.29 -4.76
CA ALA A 74 6.82 -6.37 -6.03
C ALA A 74 5.88 -6.31 -7.23
N HIS A 75 4.71 -6.94 -7.14
CA HIS A 75 3.73 -7.03 -8.20
C HIS A 75 2.33 -6.76 -7.65
N ASP A 76 1.58 -5.90 -8.30
CA ASP A 76 0.22 -5.56 -7.87
C ASP A 76 -0.78 -5.53 -9.02
N LEU A 77 -0.33 -5.18 -10.21
CA LEU A 77 -1.19 -5.11 -11.40
C LEU A 77 -0.75 -6.16 -12.42
N PRO A 78 -1.50 -7.26 -12.57
CA PRO A 78 -1.09 -8.35 -13.45
C PRO A 78 -0.89 -7.95 -14.92
N THR A 79 -1.57 -6.90 -15.38
CA THR A 79 -1.44 -6.40 -16.75
C THR A 79 -0.17 -5.59 -16.97
N CYS A 80 0.58 -5.29 -15.92
CA CYS A 80 1.82 -4.51 -15.98
C CYS A 80 2.96 -5.22 -15.24
N PRO A 81 3.37 -6.42 -15.71
CA PRO A 81 4.38 -7.22 -15.00
C PRO A 81 5.76 -6.58 -14.98
N ASP A 82 6.03 -5.63 -15.88
CA ASP A 82 7.33 -4.96 -15.98
C ASP A 82 7.47 -3.76 -15.04
N LEU A 83 6.39 -3.34 -14.41
CA LEU A 83 6.42 -2.21 -13.48
C LEU A 83 6.50 -2.70 -12.04
N GLY A 84 7.15 -1.93 -11.20
CA GLY A 84 7.25 -2.21 -9.76
C GLY A 84 8.45 -1.51 -9.13
N PRO A 85 8.56 -1.51 -7.80
CA PRO A 85 7.56 -2.02 -6.85
C PRO A 85 6.32 -1.13 -6.77
N TRP A 86 5.31 -1.60 -6.05
CA TRP A 86 4.01 -0.95 -5.97
C TRP A 86 3.63 -0.59 -4.55
N LEU A 87 3.11 0.62 -4.37
CA LEU A 87 2.29 0.95 -3.20
C LEU A 87 0.94 0.26 -3.37
N ALA A 88 0.54 -0.50 -2.38
CA ALA A 88 -0.69 -1.30 -2.46
C ALA A 88 -1.37 -1.41 -1.09
N ASN A 89 -2.61 -1.86 -1.10
CA ASN A 89 -3.36 -2.21 0.11
C ASN A 89 -3.49 -1.05 1.11
N VAL A 90 -3.65 0.17 0.61
CA VAL A 90 -3.88 1.33 1.48
C VAL A 90 -5.31 1.28 2.00
N LEU A 91 -5.46 1.08 3.29
CA LEU A 91 -6.76 0.90 3.92
C LEU A 91 -6.76 1.58 5.29
N VAL A 92 -7.78 2.39 5.54
CA VAL A 92 -8.03 2.99 6.86
C VAL A 92 -9.41 2.53 7.31
N LEU A 93 -9.51 2.03 8.53
CA LEU A 93 -10.78 1.58 9.09
C LEU A 93 -11.77 2.76 9.19
N PRO A 94 -13.07 2.51 8.95
CA PRO A 94 -14.05 3.60 8.91
C PRO A 94 -14.03 4.57 10.09
N PRO A 95 -13.91 4.12 11.36
CA PRO A 95 -13.88 5.04 12.49
C PRO A 95 -12.68 6.01 12.48
N TRP A 96 -11.63 5.65 11.75
CA TRP A 96 -10.38 6.39 11.72
C TRP A 96 -10.18 7.22 10.46
N ARG A 97 -11.14 7.20 9.55
CA ARG A 97 -11.06 7.96 8.29
C ARG A 97 -11.15 9.46 8.54
N ARG A 98 -10.65 10.25 7.55
CA ARG A 98 -10.65 11.73 7.57
C ARG A 98 -9.79 12.32 8.68
N ARG A 99 -8.78 11.59 9.14
CA ARG A 99 -7.83 12.04 10.17
C ARG A 99 -6.39 12.10 9.68
N GLY A 100 -6.18 11.97 8.36
CA GLY A 100 -4.86 12.01 7.76
C GLY A 100 -4.05 10.72 7.86
N ILE A 101 -4.63 9.63 8.34
CA ILE A 101 -3.92 8.35 8.52
C ILE A 101 -3.52 7.75 7.19
N GLY A 102 -4.43 7.77 6.19
CA GLY A 102 -4.11 7.25 4.85
C GLY A 102 -2.93 7.96 4.23
N SER A 103 -2.93 9.29 4.28
CA SER A 103 -1.81 10.09 3.74
C SER A 103 -0.51 9.83 4.50
N ALA A 104 -0.57 9.67 5.81
CA ALA A 104 0.61 9.36 6.62
C ALA A 104 1.19 8.00 6.27
N LEU A 105 0.33 6.99 6.08
CA LEU A 105 0.75 5.66 5.64
C LEU A 105 1.40 5.71 4.27
N VAL A 106 0.80 6.41 3.32
CA VAL A 106 1.36 6.55 1.96
C VAL A 106 2.73 7.20 2.01
N ARG A 107 2.88 8.30 2.75
CA ARG A 107 4.18 8.96 2.91
C ARG A 107 5.23 8.05 3.54
N HIS A 108 4.82 7.26 4.52
CA HIS A 108 5.74 6.32 5.17
C HIS A 108 6.24 5.27 4.16
N VAL A 109 5.36 4.71 3.34
CA VAL A 109 5.75 3.75 2.30
C VAL A 109 6.63 4.43 1.25
N MET A 110 6.31 5.66 0.85
CA MET A 110 7.13 6.42 -0.10
C MET A 110 8.56 6.59 0.42
N ASP A 111 8.71 6.99 1.68
CA ASP A 111 10.03 7.17 2.30
C ASP A 111 10.79 5.85 2.39
N TYR A 112 10.12 4.79 2.78
CA TYR A 112 10.72 3.46 2.84
C TYR A 112 11.17 2.98 1.45
N ALA A 113 10.32 3.12 0.45
CA ALA A 113 10.59 2.64 -0.91
C ALA A 113 11.76 3.38 -1.57
N ARG A 114 12.02 4.64 -1.19
CA ARG A 114 13.17 5.39 -1.71
C ARG A 114 14.50 4.71 -1.43
N THR A 115 14.58 3.91 -0.37
CA THR A 115 15.79 3.18 -0.02
C THR A 115 15.97 1.91 -0.87
N LEU A 116 14.95 1.50 -1.61
CA LEU A 116 14.90 0.22 -2.29
C LEU A 116 14.85 0.31 -3.82
N ALA A 117 14.25 1.37 -4.35
CA ALA A 117 14.01 1.47 -5.78
C ALA A 117 13.92 2.93 -6.24
N PRO A 118 14.24 3.20 -7.52
CA PRO A 118 14.21 4.58 -8.05
C PRO A 118 12.79 5.10 -8.29
N THR A 119 11.81 4.22 -8.44
CA THR A 119 10.43 4.61 -8.72
C THR A 119 9.48 3.68 -8.00
N LEU A 120 8.41 4.25 -7.46
CA LEU A 120 7.32 3.50 -6.84
C LEU A 120 6.06 3.74 -7.68
N TYR A 121 5.29 2.70 -7.91
CA TYR A 121 4.06 2.76 -8.71
C TYR A 121 2.83 2.52 -7.83
N LEU A 122 1.69 2.94 -8.30
CA LEU A 122 0.39 2.55 -7.77
C LEU A 122 -0.64 2.56 -8.90
N TYR A 123 -1.77 1.91 -8.69
CA TYR A 123 -2.95 2.18 -9.48
C TYR A 123 -4.12 2.48 -8.54
N THR A 124 -5.06 3.28 -9.04
CA THR A 124 -6.24 3.67 -8.27
C THR A 124 -7.45 3.72 -9.18
N PHE A 125 -8.61 3.40 -8.62
CA PHE A 125 -9.88 3.52 -9.33
C PHE A 125 -10.40 4.96 -9.31
N ASP A 126 -10.21 5.69 -8.19
CA ASP A 126 -10.89 6.96 -7.96
C ASP A 126 -10.14 7.98 -7.10
N GLN A 127 -8.88 7.71 -6.70
CA GLN A 127 -8.14 8.57 -5.77
C GLN A 127 -6.98 9.34 -6.42
N THR A 128 -7.06 9.61 -7.71
CA THR A 128 -6.00 10.29 -8.46
C THR A 128 -5.62 11.63 -7.83
N ASP A 129 -6.61 12.43 -7.41
CA ASP A 129 -6.35 13.75 -6.84
C ASP A 129 -5.60 13.66 -5.50
N LEU A 130 -5.95 12.68 -4.67
CA LEU A 130 -5.26 12.44 -3.41
C LEU A 130 -3.77 12.19 -3.65
N TYR A 131 -3.46 11.31 -4.58
CA TYR A 131 -2.07 10.95 -4.86
C TYR A 131 -1.31 12.08 -5.55
N ARG A 132 -1.95 12.86 -6.41
CA ARG A 132 -1.33 14.07 -6.96
C ARG A 132 -0.92 15.04 -5.86
N HIS A 133 -1.76 15.23 -4.85
CA HIS A 133 -1.45 16.07 -3.70
C HIS A 133 -0.23 15.58 -2.92
N LEU A 134 0.03 14.27 -2.97
CA LEU A 134 1.17 13.65 -2.29
C LEU A 134 2.42 13.59 -3.18
N GLY A 135 2.39 14.18 -4.38
CA GLY A 135 3.55 14.27 -5.25
C GLY A 135 3.62 13.20 -6.35
N TRP A 136 2.56 12.42 -6.51
CA TRP A 136 2.50 11.39 -7.56
C TRP A 136 2.08 11.99 -8.90
N GLU A 137 2.56 11.39 -9.99
CA GLU A 137 2.20 11.81 -11.35
C GLU A 137 1.56 10.65 -12.11
N VAL A 138 0.66 10.98 -13.04
CA VAL A 138 -0.03 9.99 -13.85
C VAL A 138 0.93 9.43 -14.90
N VAL A 139 0.99 8.09 -14.98
CA VAL A 139 1.70 7.38 -16.04
C VAL A 139 0.77 7.20 -17.24
N ARG A 140 -0.40 6.59 -16.99
CA ARG A 140 -1.43 6.42 -18.00
C ARG A 140 -2.75 5.96 -17.37
N GLU A 141 -3.82 6.07 -18.12
CA GLU A 141 -5.09 5.45 -17.80
C GLU A 141 -5.14 4.06 -18.45
N ASP A 142 -5.81 3.12 -17.79
CA ASP A 142 -5.92 1.75 -18.24
C ASP A 142 -7.22 1.16 -17.70
N SER A 143 -7.43 -0.12 -17.90
CA SER A 143 -8.55 -0.84 -17.29
C SER A 143 -8.06 -2.11 -16.60
N TYR A 144 -8.77 -2.50 -15.55
CA TYR A 144 -8.49 -3.72 -14.82
C TYR A 144 -9.80 -4.33 -14.32
N THR A 145 -10.02 -5.60 -14.62
CA THR A 145 -11.27 -6.32 -14.28
C THR A 145 -12.53 -5.58 -14.75
N GLY A 146 -12.46 -4.95 -15.93
CA GLY A 146 -13.59 -4.20 -16.50
C GLY A 146 -13.83 -2.83 -15.92
N ARG A 147 -12.93 -2.32 -15.08
CA ARG A 147 -13.05 -1.01 -14.44
C ARG A 147 -11.90 -0.11 -14.86
N ALA A 148 -12.18 1.19 -15.01
CA ALA A 148 -11.16 2.17 -15.32
C ALA A 148 -10.22 2.36 -14.12
N ILE A 149 -8.92 2.42 -14.40
CA ILE A 149 -7.89 2.69 -13.40
C ILE A 149 -6.94 3.77 -13.93
N THR A 150 -6.25 4.43 -13.01
CA THR A 150 -5.15 5.34 -13.32
C THR A 150 -3.87 4.77 -12.70
N ILE A 151 -2.85 4.58 -13.53
CA ILE A 151 -1.52 4.15 -13.08
C ILE A 151 -0.71 5.40 -12.80
N MET A 152 -0.11 5.46 -11.62
CA MET A 152 0.67 6.59 -11.17
C MET A 152 2.06 6.16 -10.71
N ARG A 153 3.00 7.11 -10.68
CA ARG A 153 4.35 6.87 -10.19
C ARG A 153 4.81 8.00 -9.28
N CYS A 154 5.66 7.63 -8.35
CA CYS A 154 6.40 8.57 -7.53
C CYS A 154 7.88 8.32 -7.76
N PRO A 155 8.59 9.21 -8.47
CA PRO A 155 10.03 9.04 -8.65
C PRO A 155 10.74 9.25 -7.32
N ALA A 156 11.90 8.60 -7.15
CA ALA A 156 12.74 8.86 -6.00
C ALA A 156 12.99 10.36 -5.88
N ALA A 157 12.98 10.86 -4.65
CA ALA A 157 13.20 12.28 -4.45
C ALA A 157 14.48 12.71 -5.14
N SER A 158 14.39 13.79 -5.92
CA SER A 158 15.58 14.40 -6.47
C SER A 158 16.50 14.80 -5.31
N PRO A 159 17.80 14.49 -5.41
CA PRO A 159 18.74 15.00 -4.42
C PRO A 159 18.75 16.52 -4.56
N GLY A 160 18.29 17.16 -3.53
CA GLY A 160 18.28 18.59 -3.65
C GLY A 160 17.89 19.28 -2.46
#